data_213e5d565b7f3826c81f0f62d32c9048
#
_entry.id   213e5d565b7f3826c81f0f62d32c9048
#
_cell.length_a   1.000
_cell.length_b   1.000
_cell.length_c   1.000
_cell.angle_alpha   90.00
_cell.angle_beta   90.00
_cell.angle_gamma   90.00
#
_symmetry.space_group_name_H-M   'P 1'
#
loop_
_entity.id
_entity.type
_entity.pdbx_description
1 polymer ?
#
loop_
_entity_poly.entity_id
_entity_poly.type
_entity_poly.pdbx_seq_one_letter_code
_entity_poly.pdbx_strand_id
1 'polypeptide(L)'
;MNHQQKKEQHSGVRDQEIRAALDQHWAASDANDFETEHLIYHEDAVLEYPQSGERTRGRCNIQNQRASQPSKKRFAVRRIIGSGDLWVTEFILKYDGRPSYTVSIMEFKGDKVARETQYFADPFVAPAWRAQ
;
A
#
# COMPACT_ATOMS: atom_id res chain seq x y z
N MET A 1 27.30 1.69 25.06
CA MET A 1 26.68 1.52 23.71
C MET A 1 27.25 2.57 22.77
N ASN A 2 27.73 2.15 21.60
CA ASN A 2 28.22 3.12 20.62
C ASN A 2 27.06 3.78 19.86
N HIS A 3 27.36 4.81 19.10
CA HIS A 3 26.35 5.61 18.39
C HIS A 3 25.60 4.80 17.32
N GLN A 4 26.27 3.84 16.68
CA GLN A 4 25.68 3.00 15.66
C GLN A 4 24.62 2.05 16.23
N GLN A 5 24.85 1.47 17.39
CA GLN A 5 23.88 0.59 18.06
C GLN A 5 22.59 1.34 18.41
N LYS A 6 22.69 2.61 18.84
CA LYS A 6 21.51 3.45 19.08
C LYS A 6 20.69 3.71 17.81
N LYS A 7 21.36 3.95 16.68
CA LYS A 7 20.69 4.14 15.39
C LYS A 7 19.94 2.88 14.96
N GLU A 8 20.57 1.72 15.10
CA GLU A 8 19.96 0.44 14.72
C GLU A 8 18.73 0.14 15.57
N GLN A 9 18.78 0.40 16.88
CA GLN A 9 17.63 0.22 17.77
C GLN A 9 16.48 1.16 17.41
N HIS A 10 16.75 2.41 17.08
CA HIS A 10 15.74 3.39 16.65
C HIS A 10 15.10 2.96 15.33
N SER A 11 15.92 2.52 14.37
CA SER A 11 15.41 2.04 13.06
C SER A 11 14.53 0.82 13.26
N GLY A 12 14.90 -0.13 14.12
CA GLY A 12 14.10 -1.32 14.41
C GLY A 12 12.74 -0.99 15.01
N VAL A 13 12.69 -0.07 15.98
CA VAL A 13 11.44 0.37 16.61
C VAL A 13 10.55 1.06 15.59
N ARG A 14 11.12 1.97 14.78
CA ARG A 14 10.38 2.66 13.75
C ARG A 14 9.83 1.71 12.70
N ASP A 15 10.62 0.72 12.28
CA ASP A 15 10.18 -0.28 11.31
C ASP A 15 9.01 -1.10 11.85
N GLN A 16 9.03 -1.45 13.14
CA GLN A 16 7.93 -2.16 13.79
C GLN A 16 6.65 -1.30 13.83
N GLU A 17 6.79 -0.01 14.13
CA GLU A 17 5.67 0.93 14.15
C GLU A 17 5.05 1.10 12.76
N ILE A 18 5.88 1.22 11.72
CA ILE A 18 5.41 1.32 10.34
C ILE A 18 4.71 0.04 9.92
N ARG A 19 5.28 -1.12 10.25
CA ARG A 19 4.65 -2.41 9.94
C ARG A 19 3.28 -2.54 10.60
N ALA A 20 3.16 -2.12 11.85
CA ALA A 20 1.87 -2.12 12.56
C ALA A 20 0.87 -1.18 11.89
N ALA A 21 1.32 0.01 11.46
CA ALA A 21 0.47 0.96 10.73
C ALA A 21 0.02 0.40 9.39
N LEU A 22 0.88 -0.33 8.68
CA LEU A 22 0.54 -0.99 7.42
C LEU A 22 -0.46 -2.13 7.64
N ASP A 23 -0.28 -2.94 8.68
CA ASP A 23 -1.24 -3.99 9.02
C ASP A 23 -2.62 -3.40 9.28
N GLN A 24 -2.70 -2.30 10.03
CA GLN A 24 -3.96 -1.59 10.28
C GLN A 24 -4.56 -1.04 8.98
N HIS A 25 -3.72 -0.43 8.14
CA HIS A 25 -4.16 0.13 6.86
C HIS A 25 -4.80 -0.92 5.97
N TRP A 26 -4.12 -2.06 5.78
CA TRP A 26 -4.65 -3.11 4.89
C TRP A 26 -5.86 -3.82 5.48
N ALA A 27 -5.93 -3.99 6.80
CA ALA A 27 -7.13 -4.53 7.45
C ALA A 27 -8.33 -3.58 7.25
N ALA A 28 -8.11 -2.27 7.37
CA ALA A 28 -9.15 -1.28 7.13
C ALA A 28 -9.57 -1.26 5.65
N SER A 29 -8.62 -1.41 4.74
CA SER A 29 -8.90 -1.52 3.30
C SER A 29 -9.81 -2.71 3.01
N ASP A 30 -9.51 -3.86 3.57
CA ASP A 30 -10.32 -5.08 3.40
C ASP A 30 -11.72 -4.93 3.99
N ALA A 31 -11.83 -4.21 5.10
CA ALA A 31 -13.11 -3.95 5.75
C ALA A 31 -13.91 -2.82 5.10
N ASN A 32 -13.35 -2.14 4.09
CA ASN A 32 -13.92 -0.94 3.48
C ASN A 32 -14.15 0.17 4.49
N ASP A 33 -13.28 0.27 5.50
CA ASP A 33 -13.26 1.35 6.48
C ASP A 33 -12.36 2.46 5.92
N PHE A 34 -12.93 3.31 5.08
CA PHE A 34 -12.18 4.34 4.35
C PHE A 34 -11.50 5.34 5.27
N GLU A 35 -12.12 5.68 6.37
CA GLU A 35 -11.56 6.64 7.32
C GLU A 35 -10.29 6.11 7.97
N THR A 36 -10.33 4.91 8.52
CA THR A 36 -9.15 4.27 9.13
C THR A 36 -8.08 3.97 8.08
N GLU A 37 -8.49 3.50 6.90
CA GLU A 37 -7.57 3.19 5.80
C GLU A 37 -6.67 4.38 5.46
N HIS A 38 -7.19 5.60 5.48
CA HIS A 38 -6.47 6.77 5.01
C HIS A 38 -5.73 7.55 6.10
N LEU A 39 -5.77 7.08 7.35
CA LEU A 39 -5.00 7.69 8.45
C LEU A 39 -3.49 7.61 8.23
N ILE A 40 -3.01 6.64 7.47
CA ILE A 40 -1.59 6.43 7.22
C ILE A 40 -0.97 7.52 6.33
N TYR A 41 -1.78 8.28 5.59
CA TYR A 41 -1.30 9.26 4.60
C TYR A 41 -1.07 10.63 5.21
N HIS A 42 -0.01 11.31 4.74
CA HIS A 42 0.13 12.75 4.92
C HIS A 42 -1.06 13.47 4.28
N GLU A 43 -1.37 14.66 4.79
CA GLU A 43 -2.40 15.51 4.19
C GLU A 43 -2.09 15.83 2.72
N ASP A 44 -0.81 15.96 2.37
CA ASP A 44 -0.34 16.28 1.01
C ASP A 44 0.16 15.06 0.25
N ALA A 45 -0.19 13.86 0.69
CA ALA A 45 0.25 12.62 0.03
C ALA A 45 -0.13 12.61 -1.44
N VAL A 46 0.72 11.96 -2.25
CA VAL A 46 0.49 11.77 -3.69
C VAL A 46 0.32 10.29 -3.97
N LEU A 47 -0.77 9.94 -4.65
CA LEU A 47 -1.01 8.60 -5.16
C LEU A 47 -0.83 8.61 -6.67
N GLU A 48 -0.02 7.68 -7.18
CA GLU A 48 0.23 7.55 -8.62
C GLU A 48 -0.12 6.16 -9.12
N TYR A 49 -0.77 6.10 -10.27
CA TYR A 49 -1.01 4.88 -11.05
C TYR A 49 -0.26 5.03 -12.37
N PRO A 50 1.02 4.57 -12.45
CA PRO A 50 1.83 4.78 -13.66
C PRO A 50 1.24 4.16 -14.91
N GLN A 51 0.49 3.05 -14.78
CA GLN A 51 -0.08 2.36 -15.93
C GLN A 51 -1.10 3.21 -16.68
N SER A 52 -1.85 4.06 -15.98
CA SER A 52 -2.83 4.98 -16.59
C SER A 52 -2.32 6.42 -16.67
N GLY A 53 -1.24 6.73 -15.94
CA GLY A 53 -0.74 8.09 -15.80
C GLY A 53 -1.51 8.93 -14.79
N GLU A 54 -2.45 8.32 -14.06
CA GLU A 54 -3.23 9.04 -13.07
C GLU A 54 -2.39 9.44 -11.85
N ARG A 55 -2.69 10.62 -11.33
CA ARG A 55 -2.03 11.15 -10.15
C ARG A 55 -3.04 11.92 -9.32
N THR A 56 -3.15 11.56 -8.04
CA THR A 56 -4.08 12.21 -7.11
C THR A 56 -3.28 12.79 -5.95
N ARG A 57 -3.48 14.07 -5.67
CA ARG A 57 -2.82 14.74 -4.56
C ARG A 57 -3.80 15.02 -3.44
N GLY A 58 -3.36 14.74 -2.22
CA GLY A 58 -4.08 15.05 -1.00
C GLY A 58 -4.85 13.86 -0.44
N ARG A 59 -4.72 13.67 0.88
CA ARG A 59 -5.38 12.55 1.57
C ARG A 59 -6.89 12.52 1.34
N CYS A 60 -7.54 13.68 1.41
CA CYS A 60 -8.99 13.75 1.20
C CYS A 60 -9.39 13.35 -0.21
N ASN A 61 -8.62 13.80 -1.21
CA ASN A 61 -8.89 13.45 -2.61
C ASN A 61 -8.66 11.97 -2.87
N ILE A 62 -7.61 11.40 -2.29
CA ILE A 62 -7.32 9.95 -2.41
C ILE A 62 -8.48 9.15 -1.80
N GLN A 63 -8.92 9.52 -0.60
CA GLN A 63 -10.03 8.85 0.07
C GLN A 63 -11.33 8.97 -0.73
N ASN A 64 -11.65 10.15 -1.22
CA ASN A 64 -12.87 10.37 -2.01
C ASN A 64 -12.86 9.56 -3.30
N GLN A 65 -11.72 9.48 -3.97
CA GLN A 65 -11.57 8.69 -5.19
C GLN A 65 -11.81 7.20 -4.90
N ARG A 66 -11.24 6.67 -3.84
CA ARG A 66 -11.42 5.26 -3.46
C ARG A 66 -12.84 4.96 -3.00
N ALA A 67 -13.45 5.86 -2.26
CA ALA A 67 -14.83 5.72 -1.81
C ALA A 67 -15.83 5.77 -2.97
N SER A 68 -15.46 6.39 -4.09
CA SER A 68 -16.29 6.49 -5.28
C SER A 68 -16.24 5.26 -6.18
N GLN A 69 -15.34 4.32 -5.92
CA GLN A 69 -15.26 3.07 -6.67
C GLN A 69 -16.53 2.26 -6.41
N PRO A 70 -17.33 1.92 -7.47
CA PRO A 70 -18.63 1.28 -7.26
C PRO A 70 -18.54 -0.20 -6.89
N SER A 71 -17.40 -0.84 -7.15
CA SER A 71 -17.23 -2.26 -6.89
C SER A 71 -16.93 -2.53 -5.42
N LYS A 72 -17.45 -3.65 -4.91
CA LYS A 72 -17.10 -4.14 -3.58
C LYS A 72 -15.66 -4.64 -3.60
N LYS A 73 -14.83 -4.09 -2.71
CA LYS A 73 -13.40 -4.43 -2.66
C LYS A 73 -13.09 -5.37 -1.50
N ARG A 74 -12.21 -6.34 -1.76
CA ARG A 74 -11.58 -7.17 -0.76
C ARG A 74 -10.08 -7.20 -1.02
N PHE A 75 -9.30 -7.26 0.05
CA PHE A 75 -7.83 -7.22 -0.01
C PHE A 75 -7.27 -8.44 0.71
N ALA A 76 -6.36 -9.16 0.06
CA ALA A 76 -5.63 -10.27 0.68
C ALA A 76 -4.14 -9.98 0.56
N VAL A 77 -3.52 -9.56 1.64
CA VAL A 77 -2.08 -9.24 1.67
C VAL A 77 -1.27 -10.53 1.63
N ARG A 78 -0.32 -10.61 0.71
CA ARG A 78 0.61 -11.74 0.61
C ARG A 78 1.87 -11.49 1.43
N ARG A 79 2.44 -10.29 1.35
CA ARG A 79 3.63 -9.93 2.12
C ARG A 79 3.82 -8.42 2.16
N ILE A 80 4.49 -7.98 3.21
CA ILE A 80 4.92 -6.60 3.40
C ILE A 80 6.43 -6.63 3.59
N ILE A 81 7.16 -5.90 2.75
CA ILE A 81 8.62 -5.87 2.76
C ILE A 81 9.06 -4.41 2.84
N GLY A 82 10.02 -4.11 3.69
CA GLY A 82 10.59 -2.78 3.73
C GLY A 82 11.40 -2.52 4.97
N SER A 83 12.01 -1.34 4.98
CA SER A 83 12.70 -0.78 6.14
C SER A 83 12.87 0.72 5.89
N GLY A 84 13.02 1.50 6.96
CA GLY A 84 13.18 2.95 6.84
C GLY A 84 11.98 3.58 6.16
N ASP A 85 12.23 4.33 5.10
CA ASP A 85 11.20 5.13 4.43
C ASP A 85 10.50 4.41 3.28
N LEU A 86 10.98 3.23 2.86
CA LEU A 86 10.45 2.55 1.68
C LEU A 86 9.84 1.21 2.04
N TRP A 87 8.55 1.04 1.72
CA TRP A 87 7.80 -0.17 2.02
C TRP A 87 6.99 -0.63 0.82
N VAL A 88 7.02 -1.94 0.57
CA VAL A 88 6.31 -2.57 -0.53
C VAL A 88 5.34 -3.60 0.02
N THR A 89 4.09 -3.52 -0.41
CA THR A 89 3.07 -4.52 -0.08
C THR A 89 2.60 -5.20 -1.35
N GLU A 90 2.64 -6.51 -1.36
CA GLU A 90 2.09 -7.35 -2.42
C GLU A 90 0.75 -7.92 -1.95
N PHE A 91 -0.31 -7.72 -2.74
CA PHE A 91 -1.63 -8.17 -2.34
C PHE A 91 -2.51 -8.50 -3.54
N ILE A 92 -3.55 -9.28 -3.28
CA ILE A 92 -4.60 -9.55 -4.27
C ILE A 92 -5.78 -8.68 -3.90
N LEU A 93 -6.16 -7.79 -4.82
CA LEU A 93 -7.32 -6.93 -4.70
C LEU A 93 -8.45 -7.53 -5.54
N LYS A 94 -9.61 -7.76 -4.92
CA LYS A 94 -10.77 -8.26 -5.64
C LYS A 94 -11.82 -7.17 -5.77
N TYR A 95 -12.26 -6.95 -7.00
CA TYR A 95 -13.37 -6.06 -7.33
C TYR A 95 -14.57 -6.94 -7.71
N ASP A 96 -15.57 -7.01 -6.84
CA ASP A 96 -16.74 -7.88 -7.05
C ASP A 96 -16.33 -9.31 -7.39
N GLY A 97 -15.33 -9.83 -6.67
CA GLY A 97 -14.81 -11.18 -6.84
C GLY A 97 -13.77 -11.37 -7.94
N ARG A 98 -13.50 -10.34 -8.76
CA ARG A 98 -12.49 -10.42 -9.82
C ARG A 98 -11.12 -9.98 -9.29
N PRO A 99 -10.09 -10.86 -9.38
CA PRO A 99 -8.80 -10.58 -8.79
C PRO A 99 -7.97 -9.62 -9.64
N SER A 100 -7.22 -8.75 -8.96
CA SER A 100 -6.15 -7.95 -9.53
C SER A 100 -4.90 -8.17 -8.66
N TYR A 101 -3.80 -8.56 -9.28
CA TYR A 101 -2.53 -8.75 -8.58
C TYR A 101 -1.85 -7.39 -8.47
N THR A 102 -1.71 -6.92 -7.25
CA THR A 102 -1.39 -5.52 -6.99
C THR A 102 -0.14 -5.38 -6.16
N VAL A 103 0.64 -4.35 -6.46
CA VAL A 103 1.80 -3.94 -5.67
C VAL A 103 1.63 -2.48 -5.30
N SER A 104 1.79 -2.18 -4.00
CA SER A 104 1.83 -0.83 -3.46
C SER A 104 3.23 -0.53 -3.00
N ILE A 105 3.79 0.56 -3.47
CA ILE A 105 5.10 1.07 -3.06
C ILE A 105 4.85 2.37 -2.31
N MET A 106 5.14 2.36 -1.01
CA MET A 106 4.91 3.51 -0.14
C MET A 106 6.23 4.13 0.30
N GLU A 107 6.34 5.42 0.13
CA GLU A 107 7.47 6.24 0.58
C GLU A 107 6.99 7.08 1.76
N PHE A 108 7.59 6.86 2.92
CA PHE A 108 7.23 7.54 4.16
C PHE A 108 8.06 8.79 4.38
N LYS A 109 7.43 9.79 4.97
CA LYS A 109 8.10 10.95 5.53
C LYS A 109 7.67 11.03 6.99
N GLY A 110 8.62 10.73 7.90
CA GLY A 110 8.26 10.51 9.30
C GLY A 110 7.43 9.24 9.44
N ASP A 111 6.26 9.36 10.07
CA ASP A 111 5.36 8.23 10.33
C ASP A 111 4.20 8.12 9.34
N LYS A 112 4.19 8.96 8.30
CA LYS A 112 3.10 9.02 7.32
C LYS A 112 3.61 8.83 5.90
N VAL A 113 2.73 8.29 5.05
CA VAL A 113 3.02 8.10 3.64
C VAL A 113 2.97 9.43 2.90
N ALA A 114 4.09 9.81 2.27
CA ALA A 114 4.18 11.00 1.44
C ALA A 114 3.84 10.68 -0.03
N ARG A 115 4.17 9.48 -0.49
CA ARG A 115 3.88 9.03 -1.86
C ARG A 115 3.56 7.55 -1.87
N GLU A 116 2.55 7.20 -2.63
CA GLU A 116 2.23 5.79 -2.92
C GLU A 116 2.16 5.59 -4.42
N THR A 117 2.82 4.54 -4.90
CA THR A 117 2.75 4.11 -6.30
C THR A 117 2.10 2.74 -6.33
N GLN A 118 1.07 2.56 -7.17
CA GLN A 118 0.40 1.27 -7.28
C GLN A 118 0.39 0.79 -8.73
N TYR A 119 0.65 -0.51 -8.89
CA TYR A 119 0.55 -1.24 -10.15
C TYR A 119 -0.48 -2.34 -10.00
N PHE A 120 -1.30 -2.53 -11.03
CA PHE A 120 -2.37 -3.50 -11.06
C PHE A 120 -2.17 -4.44 -12.24
N ALA A 121 -2.40 -5.74 -12.05
CA ALA A 121 -2.26 -6.71 -13.12
C ALA A 121 -3.39 -7.73 -13.07
N ASP A 122 -4.00 -7.96 -14.24
CA ASP A 122 -5.00 -9.00 -14.40
C ASP A 122 -4.34 -10.38 -14.48
N PRO A 123 -5.01 -11.44 -14.03
CA PRO A 123 -4.55 -12.80 -14.28
C PRO A 123 -4.51 -13.08 -15.79
N PHE A 124 -3.62 -13.94 -16.20
CA PHE A 124 -3.55 -14.38 -17.60
C PHE A 124 -3.22 -15.85 -17.67
N VAL A 125 -3.55 -16.46 -18.81
CA VAL A 125 -3.27 -17.89 -19.05
C VAL A 125 -1.82 -18.04 -19.45
N ALA A 126 -1.11 -19.00 -18.82
CA ALA A 126 0.27 -19.29 -19.20
C ALA A 126 0.33 -19.80 -20.64
N PRO A 127 1.25 -19.28 -21.48
CA PRO A 127 1.40 -19.80 -22.84
C PRO A 127 1.94 -21.23 -22.80
N ALA A 128 1.56 -22.03 -23.80
CA ALA A 128 1.92 -23.46 -23.84
C ALA A 128 3.44 -23.70 -23.78
N TRP A 129 4.22 -22.83 -24.44
CA TRP A 129 5.68 -22.96 -24.48
C TRP A 129 6.34 -22.75 -23.11
N ARG A 130 5.63 -22.14 -22.15
CA ARG A 130 6.12 -21.87 -20.79
C ARG A 130 5.47 -22.80 -19.74
N ALA A 131 4.50 -23.62 -20.15
CA ALA A 131 3.78 -24.52 -19.24
C ALA A 131 4.75 -25.60 -18.71
N GLN A 132 4.63 -25.93 -17.44
CA GLN A 132 5.41 -26.95 -16.76
C GLN A 132 4.63 -28.25 -16.62
#